data_392218d0c68b0e220818c755ff8e038f
#
_entry.id   392218d0c68b0e220818c755ff8e038f
#
_cell.length_a   1.000
_cell.length_b   1.000
_cell.length_c   1.000
_cell.angle_alpha   90.00
_cell.angle_beta   90.00
_cell.angle_gamma   90.00
#
_symmetry.space_group_name_H-M   'P 1'
#
loop_
_entity.id
_entity.type
_entity.pdbx_description
1 polymer ?
#
loop_
_entity_poly.entity_id
_entity_poly.type
_entity_poly.pdbx_seq_one_letter_code
_entity_poly.pdbx_strand_id
1 'polypeptide(L)'
;MRRAAALLSVPCLLPMLLAACTGLSAGPEVSSMAPVPASRDSAWVRAKRALTAETFTLDVQDSLGGRITAMRYPSATAKVGTAAACRVQLALAIQGTWDGAQLASSSRWIAPAEMAQSKPDVCEKDRQETLARIQEVVVPPAK
;
A
#
# COMPACT_ATOMS: atom_id res chain seq x y z
N MET A 1 8.64 73.16 -13.64
CA MET A 1 9.39 72.02 -14.23
C MET A 1 8.96 70.79 -13.54
N ARG A 2 8.06 70.00 -14.13
CA ARG A 2 7.58 68.73 -13.60
C ARG A 2 8.06 67.65 -14.54
N ARG A 3 8.94 66.71 -14.07
CA ARG A 3 9.40 65.59 -14.81
C ARG A 3 8.47 64.40 -14.47
N ALA A 4 7.74 63.93 -15.47
CA ALA A 4 6.96 62.72 -15.39
C ALA A 4 7.89 61.51 -15.62
N ALA A 5 7.95 60.59 -14.67
CA ALA A 5 8.63 59.32 -14.81
C ALA A 5 7.59 58.30 -15.30
N ALA A 6 7.81 57.78 -16.52
CA ALA A 6 7.03 56.70 -17.08
C ALA A 6 7.50 55.38 -16.50
N LEU A 7 6.63 54.70 -15.76
CA LEU A 7 6.82 53.35 -15.28
C LEU A 7 6.45 52.37 -16.41
N LEU A 8 7.46 51.75 -16.99
CA LEU A 8 7.31 50.59 -17.91
C LEU A 8 6.98 49.37 -17.08
N SER A 9 5.72 48.94 -17.10
CA SER A 9 5.29 47.68 -16.58
C SER A 9 5.60 46.58 -17.61
N VAL A 10 6.59 45.76 -17.32
CA VAL A 10 6.90 44.56 -18.08
C VAL A 10 5.93 43.46 -17.62
N PRO A 11 5.08 42.87 -18.48
CA PRO A 11 4.29 41.71 -18.13
C PRO A 11 5.20 40.49 -18.09
N CYS A 12 5.46 39.98 -16.90
CA CYS A 12 6.13 38.70 -16.69
C CYS A 12 5.18 37.57 -17.11
N LEU A 13 5.22 37.20 -18.38
CA LEU A 13 4.63 35.97 -18.89
C LEU A 13 5.48 34.79 -18.37
N LEU A 14 5.16 34.30 -17.17
CA LEU A 14 5.64 33.00 -16.69
C LEU A 14 4.93 31.92 -17.52
N PRO A 15 5.63 31.11 -18.32
CA PRO A 15 5.05 29.89 -18.84
C PRO A 15 4.85 28.95 -17.63
N MET A 16 3.61 28.73 -17.22
CA MET A 16 3.25 27.60 -16.38
C MET A 16 3.59 26.32 -17.14
N LEU A 17 4.80 25.83 -16.96
CA LEU A 17 5.14 24.44 -17.20
C LEU A 17 4.25 23.61 -16.24
N LEU A 18 3.09 23.22 -16.72
CA LEU A 18 2.32 22.12 -16.21
C LEU A 18 3.20 20.86 -16.40
N ALA A 19 4.13 20.67 -15.46
CA ALA A 19 4.71 19.36 -15.26
C ALA A 19 3.52 18.46 -14.91
N ALA A 20 3.04 17.71 -15.90
CA ALA A 20 2.13 16.61 -15.67
C ALA A 20 2.88 15.63 -14.76
N CYS A 21 2.74 15.82 -13.45
CA CYS A 21 3.13 14.82 -12.49
C CYS A 21 2.27 13.59 -12.80
N THR A 22 2.85 12.64 -13.52
CA THR A 22 2.33 11.28 -13.61
C THR A 22 2.48 10.68 -12.22
N GLY A 23 1.69 11.20 -11.29
CA GLY A 23 1.72 10.86 -9.87
C GLY A 23 1.16 9.45 -9.66
N LEU A 24 1.59 8.83 -8.59
CA LEU A 24 0.91 7.68 -8.03
C LEU A 24 -0.26 8.19 -7.19
N SER A 25 -1.36 7.45 -7.21
CA SER A 25 -2.52 7.69 -6.37
C SER A 25 -2.78 6.46 -5.52
N ALA A 26 -3.22 6.67 -4.29
CA ALA A 26 -3.49 5.59 -3.34
C ALA A 26 -4.99 5.50 -3.06
N GLY A 27 -5.49 4.28 -2.94
CA GLY A 27 -6.81 4.02 -2.41
C GLY A 27 -6.88 4.22 -0.88
N PRO A 28 -8.08 4.15 -0.31
CA PRO A 28 -8.26 4.26 1.12
C PRO A 28 -7.51 3.15 1.86
N GLU A 29 -7.02 3.49 3.03
CA GLU A 29 -6.46 2.50 3.94
C GLU A 29 -7.59 1.73 4.63
N VAL A 30 -7.50 0.40 4.57
CA VAL A 30 -8.48 -0.50 5.18
C VAL A 30 -7.78 -1.31 6.25
N SER A 31 -8.33 -1.28 7.46
CA SER A 31 -7.81 -2.01 8.62
C SER A 31 -8.75 -3.12 9.04
N SER A 32 -8.18 -4.21 9.51
CA SER A 32 -8.92 -5.33 10.09
C SER A 32 -8.16 -5.94 11.28
N MET A 33 -8.88 -6.65 12.14
CA MET A 33 -8.31 -7.36 13.27
C MET A 33 -8.92 -8.76 13.34
N ALA A 34 -8.08 -9.76 13.55
CA ALA A 34 -8.52 -11.15 13.65
C ALA A 34 -7.76 -11.88 14.79
N PRO A 35 -8.45 -12.71 15.58
CA PRO A 35 -7.78 -13.61 16.51
C PRO A 35 -7.04 -14.70 15.76
N VAL A 36 -5.84 -15.06 16.21
CA VAL A 36 -5.03 -16.13 15.65
C VAL A 36 -4.93 -17.25 16.71
N PRO A 37 -5.46 -18.43 16.43
CA PRO A 37 -5.39 -19.59 17.36
C PRO A 37 -4.00 -20.24 17.30
N ALA A 38 -2.97 -19.47 17.58
CA ALA A 38 -1.57 -19.88 17.60
C ALA A 38 -0.76 -18.90 18.45
N SER A 39 0.42 -19.33 18.89
CA SER A 39 1.36 -18.45 19.56
C SER A 39 1.78 -17.29 18.63
N ARG A 40 2.18 -16.18 19.25
CA ARG A 40 2.71 -15.02 18.53
C ARG A 40 3.83 -15.39 17.55
N ASP A 41 4.76 -16.25 17.99
CA ASP A 41 5.90 -16.66 17.16
C ASP A 41 5.47 -17.50 15.95
N SER A 42 4.51 -18.40 16.15
CA SER A 42 3.93 -19.19 15.04
C SER A 42 3.20 -18.29 14.05
N ALA A 43 2.43 -17.32 14.53
CA ALA A 43 1.74 -16.33 13.70
C ALA A 43 2.74 -15.49 12.91
N TRP A 44 3.84 -15.09 13.52
CA TRP A 44 4.93 -14.35 12.88
C TRP A 44 5.55 -15.13 11.72
N VAL A 45 5.91 -16.38 11.95
CA VAL A 45 6.50 -17.23 10.89
C VAL A 45 5.51 -17.44 9.74
N ARG A 46 4.23 -17.67 10.05
CA ARG A 46 3.18 -17.83 9.02
C ARG A 46 2.99 -16.55 8.23
N ALA A 47 2.97 -15.38 8.87
CA ALA A 47 2.83 -14.10 8.21
C ALA A 47 3.97 -13.84 7.21
N LYS A 48 5.21 -14.08 7.62
CA LYS A 48 6.37 -13.94 6.72
C LYS A 48 6.28 -14.88 5.53
N ARG A 49 5.90 -16.14 5.76
CA ARG A 49 5.72 -17.13 4.68
C ARG A 49 4.64 -16.69 3.71
N ALA A 50 3.48 -16.25 4.22
CA ALA A 50 2.37 -15.78 3.39
C ALA A 50 2.75 -14.58 2.54
N LEU A 51 3.43 -13.59 3.12
CA LEU A 51 3.90 -12.41 2.41
C LEU A 51 4.90 -12.77 1.30
N THR A 52 5.84 -13.66 1.58
CA THR A 52 6.81 -14.13 0.58
C THR A 52 6.13 -14.89 -0.55
N ALA A 53 5.15 -15.75 -0.25
CA ALA A 53 4.36 -16.49 -1.25
C ALA A 53 3.56 -15.55 -2.17
N GLU A 54 3.07 -14.44 -1.64
CA GLU A 54 2.35 -13.39 -2.40
C GLU A 54 3.30 -12.34 -3.02
N THR A 55 4.62 -12.63 -3.09
CA THR A 55 5.65 -11.80 -3.71
C THR A 55 5.85 -10.41 -3.10
N PHE A 56 5.55 -10.25 -1.81
CA PHE A 56 5.85 -9.02 -1.09
C PHE A 56 7.34 -8.89 -0.78
N THR A 57 7.85 -7.67 -0.94
CA THR A 57 9.12 -7.25 -0.37
C THR A 57 8.87 -6.77 1.06
N LEU A 58 9.61 -7.31 2.02
CA LEU A 58 9.48 -6.93 3.42
C LEU A 58 10.37 -5.72 3.69
N ASP A 59 9.75 -4.58 4.01
CA ASP A 59 10.47 -3.32 4.26
C ASP A 59 10.92 -3.21 5.73
N VAL A 60 10.05 -3.57 6.66
CA VAL A 60 10.33 -3.58 8.09
C VAL A 60 9.96 -4.92 8.69
N GLN A 61 10.83 -5.47 9.52
CA GLN A 61 10.64 -6.71 10.24
C GLN A 61 11.10 -6.51 11.68
N ASP A 62 10.20 -6.03 12.52
CA ASP A 62 10.42 -5.89 13.96
C ASP A 62 9.79 -7.07 14.70
N SER A 63 10.58 -8.12 14.93
CA SER A 63 10.10 -9.33 15.61
C SER A 63 9.76 -9.07 17.09
N LEU A 64 10.45 -8.14 17.74
CA LEU A 64 10.18 -7.80 19.15
C LEU A 64 8.89 -6.99 19.29
N GLY A 65 8.67 -6.00 18.44
CA GLY A 65 7.44 -5.22 18.37
C GLY A 65 6.29 -5.93 17.66
N GLY A 66 6.55 -7.07 16.99
CA GLY A 66 5.54 -7.81 16.24
C GLY A 66 5.06 -7.11 14.99
N ARG A 67 5.88 -6.27 14.35
CA ARG A 67 5.49 -5.45 13.21
C ARG A 67 6.17 -5.89 11.92
N ILE A 68 5.40 -6.02 10.87
CA ILE A 68 5.89 -6.22 9.50
C ILE A 68 5.25 -5.16 8.62
N THR A 69 6.05 -4.43 7.85
CA THR A 69 5.55 -3.65 6.71
C THR A 69 6.10 -4.25 5.43
N ALA A 70 5.26 -4.29 4.42
CA ALA A 70 5.60 -4.95 3.17
C ALA A 70 4.93 -4.25 1.99
N MET A 71 5.59 -4.34 0.83
CA MET A 71 5.09 -3.79 -0.43
C MET A 71 5.17 -4.87 -1.51
N ARG A 72 4.07 -5.06 -2.22
CA ARG A 72 4.09 -5.80 -3.48
C ARG A 72 4.14 -4.80 -4.62
N TYR A 73 5.17 -4.91 -5.45
CA TYR A 73 5.38 -4.05 -6.60
C TYR A 73 4.73 -4.62 -7.86
N PRO A 74 4.36 -3.77 -8.83
CA PRO A 74 3.91 -4.22 -10.14
C PRO A 74 4.94 -5.11 -10.81
N SER A 75 4.47 -6.08 -11.59
CA SER A 75 5.35 -6.82 -12.49
C SER A 75 5.97 -5.88 -13.54
N ALA A 76 7.22 -6.13 -13.93
CA ALA A 76 7.91 -5.35 -14.99
C ALA A 76 7.16 -5.39 -16.34
N THR A 77 6.36 -6.42 -16.57
CA THR A 77 5.55 -6.61 -17.80
C THR A 77 4.07 -6.26 -17.58
N ALA A 78 3.72 -5.66 -16.44
CA ALA A 78 2.35 -5.34 -16.12
C ALA A 78 1.77 -4.30 -17.09
N LYS A 79 0.62 -4.62 -17.66
CA LYS A 79 -0.13 -3.67 -18.50
C LYS A 79 -0.96 -2.74 -17.59
N VAL A 80 -0.94 -1.45 -17.90
CA VAL A 80 -1.81 -0.47 -17.23
C VAL A 80 -3.27 -0.90 -17.39
N GLY A 81 -4.04 -0.81 -16.30
CA GLY A 81 -5.43 -1.23 -16.25
C GLY A 81 -5.64 -2.69 -15.85
N THR A 82 -4.60 -3.42 -15.49
CA THR A 82 -4.67 -4.78 -14.94
C THR A 82 -4.26 -4.79 -13.47
N ALA A 83 -4.69 -5.81 -12.72
CA ALA A 83 -4.32 -6.02 -11.32
C ALA A 83 -2.79 -6.05 -11.11
N ALA A 84 -2.05 -6.58 -12.07
CA ALA A 84 -0.59 -6.65 -12.03
C ALA A 84 0.10 -5.27 -12.03
N ALA A 85 -0.60 -4.20 -12.42
CA ALA A 85 -0.09 -2.83 -12.38
C ALA A 85 -0.32 -2.15 -11.02
N CYS A 86 -1.08 -2.76 -10.11
CA CYS A 86 -1.34 -2.25 -8.79
C CYS A 86 -0.21 -2.62 -7.82
N ARG A 87 0.19 -1.66 -6.98
CA ARG A 87 0.99 -1.95 -5.79
C ARG A 87 0.02 -2.24 -4.64
N VAL A 88 0.42 -3.11 -3.75
CA VAL A 88 -0.29 -3.32 -2.48
C VAL A 88 0.67 -3.06 -1.34
N GLN A 89 0.34 -2.09 -0.52
CA GLN A 89 1.04 -1.81 0.72
C GLN A 89 0.30 -2.49 1.86
N LEU A 90 1.03 -3.17 2.72
CA LEU A 90 0.50 -3.91 3.85
C LEU A 90 1.33 -3.65 5.10
N ALA A 91 0.66 -3.41 6.22
CA ALA A 91 1.25 -3.40 7.54
C ALA A 91 0.54 -4.44 8.41
N LEU A 92 1.31 -5.30 9.06
CA LEU A 92 0.83 -6.30 10.00
C LEU A 92 1.37 -5.98 11.40
N ALA A 93 0.52 -6.11 12.41
CA ALA A 93 0.92 -6.10 13.81
C ALA A 93 0.41 -7.38 14.47
N ILE A 94 1.33 -8.18 14.99
CA ILE A 94 1.05 -9.46 15.64
C ILE A 94 1.36 -9.30 17.11
N GLN A 95 0.31 -9.31 17.93
CA GLN A 95 0.38 -9.18 19.38
C GLN A 95 -0.14 -10.46 20.03
N GLY A 96 0.31 -10.73 21.22
CA GLY A 96 -0.18 -11.88 21.99
C GLY A 96 0.90 -12.61 22.75
N THR A 97 0.52 -13.78 23.20
CA THR A 97 1.29 -14.66 24.07
C THR A 97 1.57 -16.00 23.41
N TRP A 98 2.04 -16.97 24.17
CA TRP A 98 2.33 -18.31 23.70
C TRP A 98 1.06 -19.13 23.35
N ASP A 99 -0.09 -18.78 23.94
CA ASP A 99 -1.37 -19.50 23.82
C ASP A 99 -2.34 -18.86 22.82
N GLY A 100 -2.08 -17.62 22.40
CA GLY A 100 -2.92 -16.93 21.44
C GLY A 100 -2.34 -15.62 20.96
N ALA A 101 -2.68 -15.23 19.74
CA ALA A 101 -2.27 -13.97 19.16
C ALA A 101 -3.45 -13.23 18.53
N GLN A 102 -3.24 -11.96 18.26
CA GLN A 102 -4.12 -11.12 17.46
C GLN A 102 -3.31 -10.57 16.28
N LEU A 103 -3.89 -10.63 15.10
CA LEU A 103 -3.38 -10.04 13.90
C LEU A 103 -4.18 -8.78 13.58
N ALA A 104 -3.54 -7.63 13.71
CA ALA A 104 -4.04 -6.39 13.14
C ALA A 104 -3.38 -6.19 11.77
N SER A 105 -4.17 -5.90 10.76
CA SER A 105 -3.68 -5.62 9.42
C SER A 105 -4.23 -4.29 8.92
N SER A 106 -3.40 -3.55 8.19
CA SER A 106 -3.77 -2.34 7.48
C SER A 106 -3.22 -2.45 6.06
N SER A 107 -4.03 -2.16 5.08
CA SER A 107 -3.66 -2.29 3.68
C SER A 107 -4.27 -1.21 2.81
N ARG A 108 -3.55 -0.82 1.76
CA ARG A 108 -4.04 0.03 0.67
C ARG A 108 -3.40 -0.36 -0.64
N TRP A 109 -4.09 -0.04 -1.73
CA TRP A 109 -3.50 -0.12 -3.06
C TRP A 109 -2.91 1.22 -3.48
N ILE A 110 -1.93 1.16 -4.39
CA ILE A 110 -1.31 2.34 -5.02
C ILE A 110 -1.20 2.03 -6.52
N ALA A 111 -1.60 2.97 -7.35
CA ALA A 111 -1.58 2.83 -8.81
C ALA A 111 -1.21 4.14 -9.48
N PRO A 112 -0.84 4.13 -10.79
CA PRO A 112 -0.76 5.33 -11.58
C PRO A 112 -2.07 6.13 -11.50
N ALA A 113 -1.99 7.46 -11.41
CA ALA A 113 -3.16 8.32 -11.21
C ALA A 113 -4.26 8.10 -12.26
N GLU A 114 -3.88 7.87 -13.51
CA GLU A 114 -4.83 7.56 -14.60
C GLU A 114 -5.62 6.28 -14.32
N MET A 115 -4.95 5.22 -13.87
CA MET A 115 -5.58 3.96 -13.52
C MET A 115 -6.45 4.10 -12.25
N ALA A 116 -5.98 4.85 -11.28
CA ALA A 116 -6.71 5.12 -10.04
C ALA A 116 -8.05 5.85 -10.29
N GLN A 117 -8.10 6.69 -11.31
CA GLN A 117 -9.32 7.40 -11.71
C GLN A 117 -10.25 6.55 -12.58
N SER A 118 -9.70 5.77 -13.52
CA SER A 118 -10.49 5.03 -14.51
C SER A 118 -10.92 3.64 -14.06
N LYS A 119 -10.11 2.96 -13.25
CA LYS A 119 -10.30 1.56 -12.83
C LYS A 119 -9.89 1.29 -11.37
N PRO A 120 -10.36 2.07 -10.40
CA PRO A 120 -9.99 1.86 -8.99
C PRO A 120 -10.40 0.49 -8.47
N ASP A 121 -11.52 -0.05 -8.96
CA ASP A 121 -12.06 -1.34 -8.53
C ASP A 121 -11.13 -2.52 -8.81
N VAL A 122 -10.32 -2.43 -9.86
CA VAL A 122 -9.35 -3.48 -10.21
C VAL A 122 -8.29 -3.61 -9.11
N CYS A 123 -7.74 -2.50 -8.65
CA CYS A 123 -6.74 -2.50 -7.58
C CYS A 123 -7.34 -2.83 -6.21
N GLU A 124 -8.55 -2.37 -5.96
CA GLU A 124 -9.26 -2.67 -4.71
C GLU A 124 -9.56 -4.17 -4.61
N LYS A 125 -10.06 -4.78 -5.66
CA LYS A 125 -10.31 -6.22 -5.72
C LYS A 125 -9.02 -7.03 -5.51
N ASP A 126 -7.95 -6.67 -6.20
CA ASP A 126 -6.64 -7.32 -6.06
C ASP A 126 -6.10 -7.20 -4.62
N ARG A 127 -6.23 -6.04 -3.99
CA ARG A 127 -5.86 -5.83 -2.58
C ARG A 127 -6.68 -6.76 -1.65
N GLN A 128 -8.00 -6.82 -1.84
CA GLN A 128 -8.89 -7.65 -1.03
C GLN A 128 -8.56 -9.12 -1.15
N GLU A 129 -8.42 -9.64 -2.36
CA GLU A 129 -8.08 -11.03 -2.62
C GLU A 129 -6.71 -11.41 -2.07
N THR A 130 -5.73 -10.53 -2.23
CA THR A 130 -4.38 -10.73 -1.68
C THR A 130 -4.41 -10.79 -0.16
N LEU A 131 -5.10 -9.85 0.50
CA LEU A 131 -5.22 -9.85 1.95
C LEU A 131 -5.96 -11.10 2.47
N ALA A 132 -7.01 -11.54 1.78
CA ALA A 132 -7.74 -12.76 2.13
C ALA A 132 -6.83 -14.00 2.11
N ARG A 133 -6.00 -14.16 1.08
CA ARG A 133 -5.04 -15.28 1.00
C ARG A 133 -4.01 -15.24 2.11
N ILE A 134 -3.50 -14.05 2.45
CA ILE A 134 -2.55 -13.88 3.55
C ILE A 134 -3.21 -14.24 4.88
N GLN A 135 -4.42 -13.74 5.12
CA GLN A 135 -5.17 -14.03 6.35
C GLN A 135 -5.49 -15.52 6.50
N GLU A 136 -5.85 -16.21 5.42
CA GLU A 136 -6.12 -17.66 5.44
C GLU A 136 -4.91 -18.48 5.90
N VAL A 137 -3.70 -18.06 5.54
CA VAL A 137 -2.45 -18.73 5.98
C VAL A 137 -2.13 -18.39 7.43
N VAL A 138 -2.31 -17.14 7.85
CA VAL A 138 -1.95 -16.68 9.20
C VAL A 138 -2.98 -17.12 10.23
N VAL A 139 -4.26 -17.05 9.86
CA VAL A 139 -5.42 -17.39 10.69
C VAL A 139 -6.10 -18.62 10.08
N PRO A 140 -5.55 -19.83 10.25
CA PRO A 140 -6.16 -21.02 9.69
C PRO A 140 -7.55 -21.23 10.29
N PRO A 141 -8.48 -21.81 9.53
CA PRO A 141 -9.81 -22.11 10.03
C PRO A 141 -9.73 -23.03 11.25
N ALA A 142 -10.60 -22.79 12.21
CA ALA A 142 -10.76 -23.68 13.36
C ALA A 142 -11.11 -25.10 12.88
N LYS A 143 -10.37 -26.10 13.37
CA LYS A 143 -10.64 -27.50 13.07
C LYS A 143 -11.83 -27.99 13.88
#